data_43b5b4a0f6d6c05c3eac8111cd643dc2
#
_entry.id   43b5b4a0f6d6c05c3eac8111cd643dc2
#
_cell.length_a   1.000
_cell.length_b   1.000
_cell.length_c   1.000
_cell.angle_alpha   90.00
_cell.angle_beta   90.00
_cell.angle_gamma   90.00
#
_symmetry.space_group_name_H-M   'P 1'
#
loop_
_entity.id
_entity.type
_entity.pdbx_description
1 polymer ?
#
loop_
_entity_poly.entity_id
_entity_poly.type
_entity_poly.pdbx_seq_one_letter_code
_entity_poly.pdbx_strand_id
1 'polypeptide(L)'
;EAGPRAVSDPVSTQGGADRHGTNTGALWGGRFSGGPADAMAALSKSTHFDWVLAPYDIRASKAHSRVLHRAGLLSGADLDAMLDGLDRLAADVDSGAFGPEESDEDVHGALERGLIERVGPEVGGRLRAGRSRNDQVATLFRMWLRDAVRTVAAGVLDVVDALVAQADAHPETVMPGKTHFQAAQPVLLSHQLLAHAQPLLRDLDRIRDLDRRLAVSPYGSGALAGSSLGLDPDAIAAELGFDSAADNSIDATSSRDFAAEAAYVLAQIAVDLSRLAEEVIAWSTPEFGYVTLADEWSTGSSIMPQKKNPDVAELMRGKTGRLIGNLTGLLATLKAQPLAYNRDLQEDKEPVF
;
A
#
# COMPACT_ATOMS: atom_id res chain seq x y z
N GLU A 1 -4.69 63.81 19.45
CA GLU A 1 -5.29 64.63 18.40
C GLU A 1 -4.75 64.22 17.04
N ALA A 2 -5.51 63.49 16.27
CA ALA A 2 -5.56 63.51 14.81
C ALA A 2 -6.75 62.64 14.39
N GLY A 3 -7.73 63.33 13.78
CA GLY A 3 -9.03 62.81 13.42
C GLY A 3 -9.04 61.91 12.16
N PRO A 4 -10.23 61.37 11.82
CA PRO A 4 -10.39 60.31 10.81
C PRO A 4 -10.33 60.87 9.43
N ARG A 5 -9.70 60.13 8.47
CA ARG A 5 -9.78 60.38 7.04
C ARG A 5 -10.85 59.56 6.37
N ALA A 6 -11.55 60.24 5.52
CA ALA A 6 -12.76 59.91 4.85
C ALA A 6 -12.65 58.79 3.80
N VAL A 7 -13.79 58.14 3.65
CA VAL A 7 -14.21 57.28 2.57
C VAL A 7 -14.46 58.09 1.30
N SER A 8 -14.01 57.63 0.16
CA SER A 8 -14.50 58.00 -1.16
C SER A 8 -14.15 56.90 -2.12
N ASP A 9 -14.91 56.30 -2.88
CA ASP A 9 -16.08 56.43 -3.70
C ASP A 9 -16.04 55.33 -4.82
N PRO A 10 -16.97 55.13 -5.70
CA PRO A 10 -17.66 53.88 -5.84
C PRO A 10 -17.17 53.03 -6.98
N VAL A 11 -17.44 51.74 -6.84
CA VAL A 11 -17.20 50.69 -7.86
C VAL A 11 -18.13 50.93 -9.05
N SER A 12 -17.55 51.09 -10.21
CA SER A 12 -18.23 51.05 -11.50
C SER A 12 -18.61 49.61 -11.84
N THR A 13 -19.89 49.39 -12.02
CA THR A 13 -20.44 48.18 -12.63
C THR A 13 -20.17 48.23 -14.13
N GLN A 14 -19.36 47.28 -14.62
CA GLN A 14 -19.37 46.91 -16.05
C GLN A 14 -19.20 45.41 -16.25
N GLY A 15 -20.19 44.86 -16.97
CA GLY A 15 -20.02 43.85 -17.99
C GLY A 15 -19.76 42.42 -17.57
N GLY A 16 -20.82 41.63 -17.60
CA GLY A 16 -20.63 40.16 -17.64
C GLY A 16 -19.85 39.75 -18.89
N ALA A 17 -18.91 38.87 -18.67
CA ALA A 17 -18.30 38.08 -19.73
C ALA A 17 -17.90 36.71 -19.17
N ASP A 18 -18.44 35.72 -19.78
CA ASP A 18 -18.03 34.31 -19.88
C ASP A 18 -17.15 33.73 -18.78
N ARG A 19 -17.80 33.12 -17.77
CA ARG A 19 -17.15 32.15 -16.89
C ARG A 19 -17.21 30.75 -17.52
N HIS A 20 -16.48 30.55 -18.59
CA HIS A 20 -16.02 29.23 -18.95
C HIS A 20 -14.72 28.99 -18.17
N GLY A 21 -14.85 28.47 -16.92
CA GLY A 21 -13.74 27.93 -16.21
C GLY A 21 -13.18 26.75 -16.99
N THR A 22 -11.92 26.82 -17.39
CA THR A 22 -11.17 25.69 -17.90
C THR A 22 -11.25 24.60 -16.86
N ASN A 23 -11.88 23.50 -17.22
CA ASN A 23 -11.95 22.30 -16.41
C ASN A 23 -10.51 21.74 -16.26
N THR A 24 -9.86 22.05 -15.15
CA THR A 24 -8.46 21.68 -14.88
C THR A 24 -8.29 20.23 -14.43
N GLY A 25 -9.31 19.37 -14.59
CA GLY A 25 -9.26 17.96 -14.17
C GLY A 25 -9.22 17.73 -12.66
N ALA A 26 -8.92 18.76 -11.85
CA ALA A 26 -8.89 18.63 -10.40
C ALA A 26 -10.30 18.52 -9.82
N LEU A 27 -10.51 17.54 -8.92
CA LEU A 27 -11.78 17.28 -8.25
C LEU A 27 -12.16 18.35 -7.22
N TRP A 28 -11.24 19.25 -6.89
CA TRP A 28 -11.39 20.36 -5.96
C TRP A 28 -11.10 21.68 -6.70
N GLY A 29 -11.74 22.75 -6.33
CA GLY A 29 -11.49 24.02 -7.03
C GLY A 29 -12.58 25.07 -6.86
N GLY A 30 -13.65 24.81 -6.11
CA GLY A 30 -14.78 25.73 -5.99
C GLY A 30 -14.44 27.12 -5.43
N ARG A 31 -13.32 27.29 -4.74
CA ARG A 31 -12.83 28.57 -4.18
C ARG A 31 -11.66 29.17 -4.94
N PHE A 32 -11.15 28.46 -5.96
CA PHE A 32 -9.95 28.86 -6.66
C PHE A 32 -10.28 29.41 -8.06
N SER A 33 -9.56 30.44 -8.47
CA SER A 33 -9.69 31.06 -9.80
C SER A 33 -8.76 30.44 -10.85
N GLY A 34 -7.88 29.49 -10.43
CA GLY A 34 -6.92 28.81 -11.30
C GLY A 34 -6.46 27.48 -10.71
N GLY A 35 -5.72 26.69 -11.47
CA GLY A 35 -5.09 25.45 -11.02
C GLY A 35 -3.92 25.69 -10.05
N PRO A 36 -3.38 24.61 -9.45
CA PRO A 36 -2.17 24.68 -8.62
C PRO A 36 -0.96 25.11 -9.48
N ALA A 37 0.02 25.73 -8.83
CA ALA A 37 1.31 25.98 -9.47
C ALA A 37 1.99 24.66 -9.86
N ASP A 38 2.76 24.63 -10.94
CA ASP A 38 3.43 23.42 -11.46
C ASP A 38 4.27 22.72 -10.38
N ALA A 39 5.00 23.47 -9.56
CA ALA A 39 5.79 22.92 -8.46
C ALA A 39 4.92 22.23 -7.40
N MET A 40 3.73 22.77 -7.12
CA MET A 40 2.77 22.15 -6.18
C MET A 40 2.14 20.91 -6.80
N ALA A 41 1.81 20.93 -8.07
CA ALA A 41 1.28 19.79 -8.79
C ALA A 41 2.30 18.64 -8.81
N ALA A 42 3.57 18.93 -9.11
CA ALA A 42 4.65 17.95 -9.08
C ALA A 42 4.87 17.33 -7.70
N LEU A 43 4.80 18.14 -6.62
CA LEU A 43 4.93 17.68 -5.24
C LEU A 43 3.74 16.80 -4.79
N SER A 44 2.55 17.07 -5.34
CA SER A 44 1.31 16.39 -4.95
C SER A 44 1.04 15.10 -5.70
N LYS A 45 1.65 14.91 -6.86
CA LYS A 45 1.36 13.78 -7.74
C LYS A 45 1.82 12.46 -7.13
N SER A 46 0.91 11.47 -7.12
CA SER A 46 1.15 10.16 -6.51
C SER A 46 0.96 8.98 -7.47
N THR A 47 0.52 9.22 -8.70
CA THR A 47 0.21 8.17 -9.67
C THR A 47 1.36 7.19 -9.95
N HIS A 48 2.61 7.62 -9.74
CA HIS A 48 3.80 6.80 -9.96
C HIS A 48 4.00 5.68 -8.92
N PHE A 49 3.37 5.78 -7.75
CA PHE A 49 3.40 4.72 -6.74
C PHE A 49 2.00 4.20 -6.37
N ASP A 50 0.94 5.04 -6.40
CA ASP A 50 -0.39 4.64 -5.94
C ASP A 50 -1.21 3.88 -7.01
N TRP A 51 -0.72 3.77 -8.24
CA TRP A 51 -1.41 3.06 -9.32
C TRP A 51 -1.70 1.59 -9.00
N VAL A 52 -0.91 0.97 -8.12
CA VAL A 52 -1.14 -0.40 -7.62
C VAL A 52 -2.49 -0.54 -6.90
N LEU A 53 -3.11 0.56 -6.49
CA LEU A 53 -4.43 0.58 -5.87
C LEU A 53 -5.59 0.57 -6.88
N ALA A 54 -5.33 0.71 -8.18
CA ALA A 54 -6.38 0.84 -9.20
C ALA A 54 -7.39 -0.34 -9.18
N PRO A 55 -7.01 -1.62 -9.12
CA PRO A 55 -7.95 -2.73 -9.05
C PRO A 55 -8.83 -2.68 -7.78
N TYR A 56 -8.26 -2.23 -6.67
CA TYR A 56 -8.96 -2.11 -5.39
C TYR A 56 -9.97 -0.96 -5.41
N ASP A 57 -9.61 0.18 -6.04
CA ASP A 57 -10.53 1.32 -6.19
C ASP A 57 -11.74 0.96 -7.05
N ILE A 58 -11.52 0.29 -8.19
CA ILE A 58 -12.61 -0.19 -9.04
C ILE A 58 -13.54 -1.12 -8.26
N ARG A 59 -12.98 -2.06 -7.50
CA ARG A 59 -13.75 -2.99 -6.66
C ARG A 59 -14.54 -2.25 -5.58
N ALA A 60 -13.92 -1.30 -4.88
CA ALA A 60 -14.57 -0.46 -3.89
C ALA A 60 -15.63 0.47 -4.51
N SER A 61 -15.38 1.00 -5.69
CA SER A 61 -16.34 1.83 -6.43
C SER A 61 -17.59 1.06 -6.85
N LYS A 62 -17.47 -0.22 -7.23
CA LYS A 62 -18.63 -1.10 -7.50
C LYS A 62 -19.46 -1.33 -6.23
N ALA A 63 -18.82 -1.60 -5.09
CA ALA A 63 -19.50 -1.76 -3.80
C ALA A 63 -20.23 -0.47 -3.41
N HIS A 64 -19.55 0.67 -3.54
CA HIS A 64 -20.14 1.98 -3.26
C HIS A 64 -21.36 2.30 -4.14
N SER A 65 -21.28 2.00 -5.44
CA SER A 65 -22.41 2.19 -6.37
C SER A 65 -23.66 1.44 -5.91
N ARG A 66 -23.50 0.20 -5.43
CA ARG A 66 -24.61 -0.60 -4.90
C ARG A 66 -25.18 -0.02 -3.61
N VAL A 67 -24.34 0.54 -2.73
CA VAL A 67 -24.81 1.22 -1.52
C VAL A 67 -25.55 2.52 -1.85
N LEU A 68 -25.04 3.30 -2.83
CA LEU A 68 -25.75 4.49 -3.33
C LEU A 68 -27.14 4.14 -3.88
N HIS A 69 -27.25 3.05 -4.62
CA HIS A 69 -28.55 2.57 -5.11
C HIS A 69 -29.49 2.17 -3.96
N ARG A 70 -29.01 1.39 -2.98
CA ARG A 70 -29.79 1.03 -1.79
C ARG A 70 -30.27 2.25 -0.99
N ALA A 71 -29.48 3.30 -0.95
CA ALA A 71 -29.84 4.58 -0.33
C ALA A 71 -30.76 5.47 -1.19
N GLY A 72 -31.17 5.01 -2.39
CA GLY A 72 -32.05 5.75 -3.30
C GLY A 72 -31.37 6.90 -4.04
N LEU A 73 -30.03 6.96 -4.04
CA LEU A 73 -29.24 8.02 -4.69
C LEU A 73 -28.89 7.68 -6.15
N LEU A 74 -29.04 6.43 -6.56
CA LEU A 74 -28.92 5.96 -7.94
C LEU A 74 -30.18 5.19 -8.32
N SER A 75 -30.66 5.43 -9.55
CA SER A 75 -31.66 4.56 -10.16
C SER A 75 -31.08 3.20 -10.51
N GLY A 76 -31.91 2.17 -10.77
CA GLY A 76 -31.42 0.87 -11.24
C GLY A 76 -30.66 0.98 -12.56
N ALA A 77 -31.15 1.81 -13.50
CA ALA A 77 -30.48 2.04 -14.78
C ALA A 77 -29.12 2.74 -14.61
N ASP A 78 -29.00 3.72 -13.71
CA ASP A 78 -27.70 4.38 -13.41
C ASP A 78 -26.73 3.39 -12.75
N LEU A 79 -27.20 2.53 -11.86
CA LEU A 79 -26.38 1.48 -11.25
C LEU A 79 -25.82 0.52 -12.29
N ASP A 80 -26.69 0.00 -13.17
CA ASP A 80 -26.29 -0.94 -14.23
C ASP A 80 -25.25 -0.31 -15.16
N ALA A 81 -25.47 0.95 -15.58
CA ALA A 81 -24.54 1.69 -16.41
C ALA A 81 -23.18 1.92 -15.71
N MET A 82 -23.22 2.24 -14.42
CA MET A 82 -22.01 2.48 -13.61
C MET A 82 -21.21 1.20 -13.42
N LEU A 83 -21.87 0.07 -13.11
CA LEU A 83 -21.22 -1.22 -12.96
C LEU A 83 -20.59 -1.69 -14.28
N ASP A 84 -21.30 -1.58 -15.42
CA ASP A 84 -20.78 -1.89 -16.74
C ASP A 84 -19.58 -0.99 -17.10
N GLY A 85 -19.67 0.30 -16.81
CA GLY A 85 -18.55 1.23 -17.00
C GLY A 85 -17.31 0.88 -16.17
N LEU A 86 -17.50 0.47 -14.93
CA LEU A 86 -16.42 0.03 -14.04
C LEU A 86 -15.84 -1.34 -14.47
N ASP A 87 -16.65 -2.25 -15.02
CA ASP A 87 -16.17 -3.51 -15.57
C ASP A 87 -15.28 -3.30 -16.81
N ARG A 88 -15.72 -2.42 -17.72
CA ARG A 88 -14.91 -2.03 -18.89
C ARG A 88 -13.62 -1.32 -18.48
N LEU A 89 -13.70 -0.41 -17.51
CA LEU A 89 -12.51 0.28 -16.98
C LEU A 89 -11.53 -0.71 -16.36
N ALA A 90 -12.00 -1.71 -15.61
CA ALA A 90 -11.15 -2.76 -15.04
C ALA A 90 -10.40 -3.53 -16.14
N ALA A 91 -11.11 -3.96 -17.19
CA ALA A 91 -10.50 -4.68 -18.32
C ALA A 91 -9.44 -3.83 -19.04
N ASP A 92 -9.70 -2.52 -19.19
CA ASP A 92 -8.75 -1.61 -19.84
C ASP A 92 -7.52 -1.34 -18.94
N VAL A 93 -7.67 -1.27 -17.63
CA VAL A 93 -6.56 -1.19 -16.66
C VAL A 93 -5.72 -2.47 -16.71
N ASP A 94 -6.35 -3.64 -16.66
CA ASP A 94 -5.67 -4.94 -16.65
C ASP A 94 -4.89 -5.19 -17.96
N SER A 95 -5.42 -4.72 -19.09
CA SER A 95 -4.75 -4.83 -20.41
C SER A 95 -3.72 -3.74 -20.67
N GLY A 96 -3.65 -2.72 -19.83
CA GLY A 96 -2.82 -1.53 -20.03
C GLY A 96 -3.37 -0.55 -21.08
N ALA A 97 -4.61 -0.73 -21.53
CA ALA A 97 -5.27 0.19 -22.46
C ALA A 97 -5.71 1.51 -21.79
N PHE A 98 -5.84 1.50 -20.46
CA PHE A 98 -6.09 2.70 -19.66
C PHE A 98 -5.03 2.82 -18.56
N GLY A 99 -4.53 4.05 -18.39
CA GLY A 99 -3.54 4.39 -17.36
C GLY A 99 -3.62 5.85 -16.94
N PRO A 100 -2.77 6.27 -16.00
CA PRO A 100 -2.70 7.64 -15.55
C PRO A 100 -2.17 8.57 -16.65
N GLU A 101 -2.73 9.76 -16.75
CA GLU A 101 -2.25 10.84 -17.59
C GLU A 101 -1.43 11.86 -16.78
N GLU A 102 -0.76 12.77 -17.46
CA GLU A 102 0.03 13.83 -16.83
C GLU A 102 -0.82 14.75 -15.95
N SER A 103 -2.07 14.96 -16.32
CA SER A 103 -3.05 15.77 -15.59
C SER A 103 -3.60 15.09 -14.33
N ASP A 104 -3.45 13.79 -14.18
CA ASP A 104 -3.98 13.05 -13.02
C ASP A 104 -3.09 13.24 -11.79
N GLU A 105 -3.67 13.68 -10.68
CA GLU A 105 -2.98 13.88 -9.40
C GLU A 105 -2.74 12.55 -8.69
N ASP A 106 -3.77 11.69 -8.67
CA ASP A 106 -3.78 10.40 -7.97
C ASP A 106 -4.54 9.32 -8.76
N VAL A 107 -4.41 8.07 -8.34
CA VAL A 107 -5.11 6.92 -8.94
C VAL A 107 -6.62 7.13 -8.96
N HIS A 108 -7.18 7.74 -7.93
CA HIS A 108 -8.62 7.94 -7.79
C HIS A 108 -9.17 8.92 -8.82
N GLY A 109 -8.44 10.03 -9.05
CA GLY A 109 -8.78 11.01 -10.10
C GLY A 109 -8.71 10.41 -11.49
N ALA A 110 -7.67 9.64 -11.78
CA ALA A 110 -7.53 8.95 -13.06
C ALA A 110 -8.70 7.98 -13.32
N LEU A 111 -9.05 7.15 -12.33
CA LEU A 111 -10.15 6.18 -12.48
C LEU A 111 -11.51 6.86 -12.57
N GLU A 112 -11.73 7.97 -11.88
CA GLU A 112 -12.96 8.75 -12.03
C GLU A 112 -13.08 9.36 -13.43
N ARG A 113 -12.00 9.93 -13.97
CA ARG A 113 -11.94 10.37 -15.37
C ARG A 113 -12.30 9.22 -16.31
N GLY A 114 -11.65 8.06 -16.15
CA GLY A 114 -11.90 6.88 -16.95
C GLY A 114 -13.36 6.39 -16.88
N LEU A 115 -13.99 6.45 -15.72
CA LEU A 115 -15.42 6.11 -15.57
C LEU A 115 -16.30 7.13 -16.28
N ILE A 116 -16.07 8.43 -16.08
CA ILE A 116 -16.85 9.51 -16.73
C ILE A 116 -16.79 9.42 -18.26
N GLU A 117 -15.63 9.11 -18.82
CA GLU A 117 -15.45 8.90 -20.26
C GLU A 117 -16.34 7.76 -20.81
N ARG A 118 -16.63 6.74 -19.99
CA ARG A 118 -17.41 5.55 -20.38
C ARG A 118 -18.91 5.68 -20.19
N VAL A 119 -19.32 6.40 -19.13
CA VAL A 119 -20.75 6.45 -18.73
C VAL A 119 -21.33 7.88 -18.74
N GLY A 120 -20.52 8.88 -19.07
CA GLY A 120 -20.88 10.28 -19.05
C GLY A 120 -20.84 10.94 -17.67
N PRO A 121 -20.76 12.28 -17.63
CA PRO A 121 -20.55 13.04 -16.39
C PRO A 121 -21.75 12.97 -15.43
N GLU A 122 -22.98 12.83 -15.95
CA GLU A 122 -24.17 12.77 -15.10
C GLU A 122 -24.25 11.50 -14.26
N VAL A 123 -23.92 10.34 -14.82
CA VAL A 123 -23.90 9.07 -14.13
C VAL A 123 -22.61 8.91 -13.36
N GLY A 124 -21.45 9.05 -14.01
CA GLY A 124 -20.14 8.84 -13.41
C GLY A 124 -19.85 9.79 -12.26
N GLY A 125 -20.28 11.06 -12.37
CA GLY A 125 -20.08 12.07 -11.31
C GLY A 125 -20.85 11.76 -10.01
N ARG A 126 -21.92 10.94 -10.04
CA ARG A 126 -22.68 10.55 -8.85
C ARG A 126 -21.90 9.60 -7.93
N LEU A 127 -20.86 8.94 -8.43
CA LEU A 127 -20.01 8.06 -7.63
C LEU A 127 -19.35 8.78 -6.44
N ARG A 128 -19.22 10.12 -6.49
CA ARG A 128 -18.66 10.92 -5.41
C ARG A 128 -19.58 11.05 -4.18
N ALA A 129 -20.87 10.79 -4.32
CA ALA A 129 -21.83 11.05 -3.25
C ALA A 129 -21.47 10.28 -1.97
N GLY A 130 -21.27 11.00 -0.88
CA GLY A 130 -20.98 10.44 0.44
C GLY A 130 -19.59 9.79 0.61
N ARG A 131 -18.70 9.86 -0.39
CA ARG A 131 -17.34 9.33 -0.35
C ARG A 131 -16.33 10.47 -0.29
N SER A 132 -15.36 10.37 0.63
CA SER A 132 -14.19 11.24 0.70
C SER A 132 -12.95 10.50 0.20
N ARG A 133 -11.94 11.26 -0.25
CA ARG A 133 -10.59 10.67 -0.48
C ARG A 133 -10.02 10.05 0.79
N ASN A 134 -10.35 10.59 1.97
CA ASN A 134 -9.77 10.17 3.24
C ASN A 134 -10.17 8.73 3.61
N ASP A 135 -11.46 8.41 3.61
CA ASP A 135 -11.93 7.05 3.90
C ASP A 135 -11.67 6.10 2.71
N GLN A 136 -11.75 6.61 1.48
CA GLN A 136 -11.44 5.84 0.27
C GLN A 136 -10.00 5.32 0.32
N VAL A 137 -8.99 6.19 0.40
CA VAL A 137 -7.58 5.79 0.38
C VAL A 137 -7.21 4.87 1.54
N ALA A 138 -7.73 5.14 2.75
CA ALA A 138 -7.47 4.30 3.91
C ALA A 138 -8.02 2.87 3.72
N THR A 139 -9.21 2.74 3.10
CA THR A 139 -9.82 1.44 2.79
C THR A 139 -9.02 0.67 1.73
N LEU A 140 -8.68 1.34 0.62
CA LEU A 140 -7.95 0.70 -0.47
C LEU A 140 -6.57 0.25 -0.05
N PHE A 141 -5.89 1.03 0.77
CA PHE A 141 -4.59 0.68 1.31
C PHE A 141 -4.67 -0.58 2.19
N ARG A 142 -5.70 -0.69 3.05
CA ARG A 142 -5.93 -1.92 3.83
C ARG A 142 -6.25 -3.12 2.93
N MET A 143 -7.08 -2.96 1.91
CA MET A 143 -7.40 -4.03 0.96
C MET A 143 -6.14 -4.56 0.25
N TRP A 144 -5.35 -3.65 -0.32
CA TRP A 144 -4.08 -3.99 -0.98
C TRP A 144 -3.12 -4.68 -0.01
N LEU A 145 -2.97 -4.11 1.18
CA LEU A 145 -2.02 -4.62 2.17
C LEU A 145 -2.38 -6.03 2.65
N ARG A 146 -3.68 -6.34 2.82
CA ARG A 146 -4.14 -7.70 3.15
C ARG A 146 -3.71 -8.72 2.09
N ASP A 147 -3.85 -8.39 0.82
CA ASP A 147 -3.44 -9.28 -0.26
C ASP A 147 -1.91 -9.37 -0.37
N ALA A 148 -1.20 -8.25 -0.19
CA ALA A 148 0.26 -8.21 -0.19
C ALA A 148 0.87 -9.06 0.93
N VAL A 149 0.39 -8.93 2.18
CA VAL A 149 0.93 -9.71 3.31
C VAL A 149 0.62 -11.21 3.19
N ARG A 150 -0.49 -11.58 2.55
CA ARG A 150 -0.81 -12.98 2.24
C ARG A 150 0.16 -13.56 1.20
N THR A 151 0.53 -12.76 0.19
CA THR A 151 1.56 -13.14 -0.78
C THR A 151 2.92 -13.30 -0.10
N VAL A 152 3.29 -12.40 0.81
CA VAL A 152 4.50 -12.53 1.61
C VAL A 152 4.46 -13.79 2.49
N ALA A 153 3.31 -14.11 3.11
CA ALA A 153 3.15 -15.32 3.91
C ALA A 153 3.40 -16.59 3.09
N ALA A 154 2.91 -16.65 1.85
CA ALA A 154 3.18 -17.76 0.95
C ALA A 154 4.69 -17.89 0.67
N GLY A 155 5.38 -16.78 0.36
CA GLY A 155 6.84 -16.79 0.16
C GLY A 155 7.62 -17.20 1.41
N VAL A 156 7.17 -16.84 2.61
CA VAL A 156 7.78 -17.29 3.87
C VAL A 156 7.59 -18.79 4.05
N LEU A 157 6.41 -19.34 3.71
CA LEU A 157 6.16 -20.79 3.74
C LEU A 157 7.06 -21.53 2.75
N ASP A 158 7.27 -21.03 1.54
CA ASP A 158 8.18 -21.62 0.57
C ASP A 158 9.62 -21.74 1.11
N VAL A 159 10.08 -20.73 1.87
CA VAL A 159 11.39 -20.80 2.55
C VAL A 159 11.40 -21.84 3.65
N VAL A 160 10.34 -21.93 4.46
CA VAL A 160 10.21 -22.94 5.51
C VAL A 160 10.22 -24.34 4.90
N ASP A 161 9.46 -24.57 3.84
CA ASP A 161 9.39 -25.84 3.12
C ASP A 161 10.75 -26.24 2.53
N ALA A 162 11.50 -25.29 1.98
CA ALA A 162 12.85 -25.53 1.49
C ALA A 162 13.82 -25.92 2.62
N LEU A 163 13.72 -25.27 3.79
CA LEU A 163 14.52 -25.64 4.97
C LEU A 163 14.18 -27.05 5.47
N VAL A 164 12.88 -27.40 5.50
CA VAL A 164 12.43 -28.75 5.88
C VAL A 164 12.93 -29.78 4.87
N ALA A 165 12.80 -29.52 3.57
CA ALA A 165 13.27 -30.44 2.53
C ALA A 165 14.80 -30.68 2.63
N GLN A 166 15.59 -29.66 2.92
CA GLN A 166 17.03 -29.82 3.13
C GLN A 166 17.33 -30.58 4.44
N ALA A 167 16.57 -30.36 5.49
CA ALA A 167 16.69 -31.08 6.76
C ALA A 167 16.39 -32.59 6.57
N ASP A 168 15.35 -32.90 5.81
CA ASP A 168 14.96 -34.30 5.50
C ASP A 168 15.97 -35.01 4.59
N ALA A 169 16.61 -34.26 3.67
CA ALA A 169 17.66 -34.80 2.79
C ALA A 169 18.96 -35.12 3.56
N HIS A 170 19.17 -34.50 4.73
CA HIS A 170 20.39 -34.60 5.50
C HIS A 170 20.14 -34.90 7.00
N PRO A 171 19.36 -35.94 7.34
CA PRO A 171 18.85 -36.17 8.72
C PRO A 171 19.95 -36.53 9.71
N GLU A 172 21.03 -37.15 9.28
CA GLU A 172 22.13 -37.64 10.13
C GLU A 172 23.44 -36.84 9.95
N THR A 173 23.43 -35.81 9.13
CA THR A 173 24.62 -35.01 8.88
C THR A 173 25.00 -34.20 10.10
N VAL A 174 26.19 -34.51 10.69
CA VAL A 174 26.73 -33.81 11.87
C VAL A 174 27.58 -32.63 11.42
N MET A 175 27.41 -31.49 12.06
CA MET A 175 28.23 -30.30 11.88
C MET A 175 28.66 -29.71 13.23
N PRO A 176 29.72 -28.89 13.29
CA PRO A 176 30.08 -28.19 14.51
C PRO A 176 29.08 -27.06 14.77
N GLY A 177 28.28 -27.18 15.82
CA GLY A 177 27.52 -26.06 16.39
C GLY A 177 28.51 -25.03 16.94
N LYS A 178 28.18 -23.74 16.72
CA LYS A 178 29.11 -22.64 17.03
C LYS A 178 28.50 -21.62 17.97
N THR A 179 29.30 -21.14 18.90
CA THR A 179 29.10 -19.89 19.64
C THR A 179 30.31 -19.01 19.42
N HIS A 180 30.14 -17.70 19.23
CA HIS A 180 31.25 -16.77 18.91
C HIS A 180 32.07 -17.19 17.68
N PHE A 181 31.44 -17.85 16.69
CA PHE A 181 32.08 -18.53 15.56
C PHE A 181 33.11 -19.61 15.95
N GLN A 182 33.19 -19.98 17.23
CA GLN A 182 34.03 -21.07 17.73
C GLN A 182 33.26 -22.36 17.83
N ALA A 183 33.86 -23.47 17.51
CA ALA A 183 33.26 -24.80 17.66
C ALA A 183 32.90 -25.03 19.13
N ALA A 184 31.64 -25.43 19.36
CA ALA A 184 31.10 -25.70 20.69
C ALA A 184 30.65 -27.16 20.81
N GLN A 185 29.43 -27.49 20.41
CA GLN A 185 28.86 -28.81 20.49
C GLN A 185 28.54 -29.33 19.08
N PRO A 186 28.66 -30.66 18.83
CA PRO A 186 28.16 -31.22 17.60
C PRO A 186 26.63 -31.08 17.52
N VAL A 187 26.13 -30.69 16.37
CA VAL A 187 24.69 -30.61 16.08
C VAL A 187 24.39 -31.26 14.75
N LEU A 188 23.15 -31.64 14.53
CA LEU A 188 22.70 -32.11 13.23
C LEU A 188 22.47 -30.86 12.31
N LEU A 189 22.83 -30.99 11.05
CA LEU A 189 22.52 -29.97 10.03
C LEU A 189 21.00 -29.72 9.96
N SER A 190 20.21 -30.80 10.02
CA SER A 190 18.74 -30.70 10.07
C SER A 190 18.27 -29.83 11.22
N HIS A 191 18.85 -30.00 12.43
CA HIS A 191 18.51 -29.18 13.59
C HIS A 191 18.88 -27.71 13.41
N GLN A 192 20.03 -27.42 12.81
CA GLN A 192 20.49 -26.06 12.50
C GLN A 192 19.58 -25.38 11.46
N LEU A 193 19.18 -26.07 10.39
CA LEU A 193 18.27 -25.57 9.36
C LEU A 193 16.89 -25.26 9.94
N LEU A 194 16.34 -26.19 10.74
CA LEU A 194 15.05 -26.00 11.38
C LEU A 194 15.05 -24.90 12.46
N ALA A 195 16.21 -24.54 13.00
CA ALA A 195 16.34 -23.38 13.88
C ALA A 195 16.03 -22.07 13.15
N HIS A 196 16.33 -21.97 11.84
CA HIS A 196 15.94 -20.83 11.01
C HIS A 196 14.46 -20.85 10.62
N ALA A 197 13.82 -22.01 10.54
CA ALA A 197 12.38 -22.10 10.31
C ALA A 197 11.56 -21.54 11.48
N GLN A 198 12.02 -21.64 12.72
CA GLN A 198 11.28 -21.23 13.90
C GLN A 198 10.92 -19.73 13.96
N PRO A 199 11.83 -18.79 13.70
CA PRO A 199 11.47 -17.37 13.63
C PRO A 199 10.50 -17.08 12.47
N LEU A 200 10.66 -17.71 11.31
CA LEU A 200 9.77 -17.56 10.16
C LEU A 200 8.34 -18.03 10.48
N LEU A 201 8.18 -19.12 11.23
CA LEU A 201 6.87 -19.57 11.72
C LEU A 201 6.23 -18.53 12.66
N ARG A 202 7.01 -17.89 13.53
CA ARG A 202 6.52 -16.78 14.36
C ARG A 202 6.17 -15.54 13.52
N ASP A 203 6.84 -15.33 12.39
CA ASP A 203 6.50 -14.24 11.46
C ASP A 203 5.16 -14.49 10.76
N LEU A 204 4.85 -15.74 10.42
CA LEU A 204 3.52 -16.12 9.92
C LEU A 204 2.42 -15.84 10.96
N ASP A 205 2.68 -16.07 12.25
CA ASP A 205 1.74 -15.67 13.30
C ASP A 205 1.56 -14.16 13.37
N ARG A 206 2.63 -13.36 13.20
CA ARG A 206 2.55 -11.90 13.11
C ARG A 206 1.71 -11.44 11.91
N ILE A 207 1.93 -12.06 10.74
CA ILE A 207 1.12 -11.75 9.53
C ILE A 207 -0.35 -12.06 9.78
N ARG A 208 -0.69 -13.20 10.38
CA ARG A 208 -2.07 -13.57 10.71
C ARG A 208 -2.71 -12.55 11.64
N ASP A 209 -2.00 -12.11 12.65
CA ASP A 209 -2.48 -11.11 13.61
C ASP A 209 -2.63 -9.74 12.97
N LEU A 210 -1.74 -9.35 12.05
CA LEU A 210 -1.84 -8.14 11.25
C LEU A 210 -3.07 -8.21 10.32
N ASP A 211 -3.28 -9.30 9.56
CA ASP A 211 -4.44 -9.43 8.64
C ASP A 211 -5.76 -9.29 9.39
N ARG A 212 -5.86 -9.83 10.62
CA ARG A 212 -7.02 -9.65 11.49
C ARG A 212 -7.27 -8.18 11.85
N ARG A 213 -6.22 -7.41 12.18
CA ARG A 213 -6.34 -5.97 12.49
C ARG A 213 -6.61 -5.12 11.25
N LEU A 214 -6.16 -5.58 10.08
CA LEU A 214 -6.49 -4.94 8.79
C LEU A 214 -7.95 -5.15 8.38
N ALA A 215 -8.65 -6.15 8.95
CA ALA A 215 -9.99 -6.54 8.56
C ALA A 215 -11.11 -5.63 9.07
N VAL A 216 -10.80 -4.38 9.41
CA VAL A 216 -11.76 -3.34 9.79
C VAL A 216 -11.77 -2.26 8.71
N SER A 217 -12.98 -1.99 8.15
CA SER A 217 -13.14 -1.06 7.03
C SER A 217 -13.31 0.38 7.50
N PRO A 218 -12.47 1.32 7.05
CA PRO A 218 -12.68 2.75 7.26
C PRO A 218 -13.78 3.34 6.38
N TYR A 219 -14.25 2.63 5.36
CA TYR A 219 -15.18 3.13 4.37
C TYR A 219 -16.53 3.54 5.01
N GLY A 220 -17.05 4.70 4.60
CA GLY A 220 -18.24 5.30 5.19
C GLY A 220 -17.96 6.35 6.25
N SER A 221 -16.68 6.51 6.65
CA SER A 221 -16.24 7.57 7.58
C SER A 221 -16.26 8.96 6.96
N GLY A 222 -16.37 9.05 5.63
CA GLY A 222 -16.33 10.30 4.90
C GLY A 222 -15.00 11.03 5.10
N ALA A 223 -15.04 12.35 5.22
CA ALA A 223 -13.83 13.12 5.51
C ALA A 223 -13.30 12.87 6.94
N LEU A 224 -14.20 12.70 7.93
CA LEU A 224 -13.92 12.36 9.32
C LEU A 224 -15.17 12.08 10.19
N ALA A 225 -16.38 12.46 9.73
CA ALA A 225 -17.60 12.43 10.55
C ALA A 225 -18.75 11.63 9.89
N GLY A 226 -18.42 10.73 8.99
CA GLY A 226 -19.43 9.93 8.27
C GLY A 226 -20.17 10.72 7.20
N SER A 227 -21.36 10.23 6.82
CA SER A 227 -22.21 10.81 5.80
C SER A 227 -23.67 10.84 6.26
N SER A 228 -24.39 11.93 5.96
CA SER A 228 -25.84 12.07 6.22
C SER A 228 -26.70 11.45 5.11
N LEU A 229 -26.12 10.78 4.13
CA LEU A 229 -26.83 10.26 2.94
C LEU A 229 -27.44 8.87 3.16
N GLY A 230 -27.43 8.34 4.38
CA GLY A 230 -28.01 7.02 4.68
C GLY A 230 -27.23 5.85 4.07
N LEU A 231 -25.94 6.04 3.84
CA LEU A 231 -25.05 4.96 3.38
C LEU A 231 -24.81 3.97 4.52
N ASP A 232 -24.71 2.70 4.16
CA ASP A 232 -24.49 1.59 5.09
C ASP A 232 -23.03 1.15 5.07
N PRO A 233 -22.19 1.54 6.06
CA PRO A 233 -20.78 1.16 6.12
C PRO A 233 -20.56 -0.33 6.31
N ASP A 234 -21.44 -1.02 7.06
CA ASP A 234 -21.32 -2.46 7.29
C ASP A 234 -21.58 -3.26 6.02
N ALA A 235 -22.54 -2.82 5.21
CA ALA A 235 -22.80 -3.45 3.92
C ALA A 235 -21.62 -3.29 2.95
N ILE A 236 -20.91 -2.15 2.97
CA ILE A 236 -19.69 -1.96 2.17
C ILE A 236 -18.56 -2.82 2.72
N ALA A 237 -18.36 -2.83 4.04
CA ALA A 237 -17.33 -3.64 4.68
C ALA A 237 -17.48 -5.12 4.31
N ALA A 238 -18.69 -5.67 4.45
CA ALA A 238 -18.99 -7.07 4.10
C ALA A 238 -18.72 -7.36 2.61
N GLU A 239 -19.14 -6.47 1.69
CA GLU A 239 -18.93 -6.66 0.26
C GLU A 239 -17.46 -6.61 -0.15
N LEU A 240 -16.64 -5.84 0.57
CA LEU A 240 -15.19 -5.73 0.34
C LEU A 240 -14.37 -6.81 1.08
N GLY A 241 -15.02 -7.65 1.88
CA GLY A 241 -14.38 -8.76 2.61
C GLY A 241 -13.67 -8.31 3.90
N PHE A 242 -14.17 -7.24 4.53
CA PHE A 242 -13.81 -6.86 5.88
C PHE A 242 -14.75 -7.53 6.89
N ASP A 243 -14.29 -7.69 8.12
CA ASP A 243 -15.07 -8.30 9.20
C ASP A 243 -16.10 -7.33 9.78
N SER A 244 -15.81 -6.02 9.77
CA SER A 244 -16.68 -4.96 10.27
C SER A 244 -16.34 -3.61 9.66
N ALA A 245 -17.24 -2.63 9.80
CA ALA A 245 -16.91 -1.21 9.68
C ALA A 245 -16.18 -0.71 10.95
N ALA A 246 -15.49 0.42 10.82
CA ALA A 246 -14.79 1.06 11.94
C ALA A 246 -15.77 1.73 12.91
N ASP A 247 -15.50 1.60 14.22
CA ASP A 247 -16.34 2.16 15.29
C ASP A 247 -16.26 3.69 15.38
N ASN A 248 -15.12 4.28 15.03
CA ASN A 248 -14.88 5.71 15.11
C ASN A 248 -14.38 6.27 13.79
N SER A 249 -15.18 7.16 13.19
CA SER A 249 -14.91 7.71 11.87
C SER A 249 -13.70 8.65 11.81
N ILE A 250 -13.34 9.31 12.91
CA ILE A 250 -12.15 10.17 12.96
C ILE A 250 -10.89 9.32 12.99
N ASP A 251 -10.86 8.30 13.84
CA ASP A 251 -9.77 7.33 13.88
C ASP A 251 -9.63 6.59 12.54
N ALA A 252 -10.71 6.15 11.96
CA ALA A 252 -10.74 5.40 10.70
C ALA A 252 -10.06 6.15 9.53
N THR A 253 -10.22 7.47 9.46
CA THR A 253 -9.58 8.29 8.42
C THR A 253 -8.13 8.68 8.76
N SER A 254 -7.76 8.66 10.05
CA SER A 254 -6.44 9.13 10.51
C SER A 254 -5.44 8.00 10.78
N SER A 255 -5.89 6.83 11.22
CA SER A 255 -5.00 5.75 11.64
C SER A 255 -4.12 5.23 10.49
N ARG A 256 -2.83 5.08 10.79
CA ARG A 256 -1.80 4.43 9.94
C ARG A 256 -0.92 3.50 10.76
N ASP A 257 -1.33 3.19 11.99
CA ASP A 257 -0.68 2.20 12.84
C ASP A 257 -0.60 0.83 12.15
N PHE A 258 -1.62 0.46 11.40
CA PHE A 258 -1.63 -0.74 10.57
C PHE A 258 -0.52 -0.75 9.51
N ALA A 259 -0.21 0.40 8.91
CA ALA A 259 0.88 0.54 7.94
C ALA A 259 2.25 0.42 8.64
N ALA A 260 2.40 1.05 9.80
CA ALA A 260 3.61 0.93 10.62
C ALA A 260 3.80 -0.50 11.15
N GLU A 261 2.72 -1.19 11.54
CA GLU A 261 2.76 -2.59 11.94
C GLU A 261 3.17 -3.49 10.77
N ALA A 262 2.62 -3.26 9.58
CA ALA A 262 3.03 -3.99 8.38
C ALA A 262 4.51 -3.79 8.06
N ALA A 263 4.99 -2.55 8.08
CA ALA A 263 6.40 -2.24 7.87
C ALA A 263 7.30 -2.91 8.93
N TYR A 264 6.84 -3.00 10.19
CA TYR A 264 7.54 -3.73 11.24
C TYR A 264 7.58 -5.25 10.95
N VAL A 265 6.46 -5.85 10.61
CA VAL A 265 6.39 -7.30 10.31
C VAL A 265 7.32 -7.64 9.14
N LEU A 266 7.30 -6.85 8.07
CA LEU A 266 8.17 -7.03 6.92
C LEU A 266 9.66 -6.84 7.28
N ALA A 267 9.99 -5.85 8.10
CA ALA A 267 11.35 -5.64 8.56
C ALA A 267 11.82 -6.81 9.46
N GLN A 268 10.94 -7.37 10.32
CA GLN A 268 11.26 -8.51 11.16
C GLN A 268 11.53 -9.77 10.33
N ILE A 269 10.69 -10.07 9.34
CA ILE A 269 10.93 -11.17 8.39
C ILE A 269 12.31 -11.01 7.72
N ALA A 270 12.61 -9.80 7.24
CA ALA A 270 13.88 -9.52 6.61
C ALA A 270 15.08 -9.68 7.56
N VAL A 271 14.94 -9.32 8.85
CA VAL A 271 15.95 -9.56 9.87
C VAL A 271 16.19 -11.07 10.05
N ASP A 272 15.14 -11.88 10.14
CA ASP A 272 15.27 -13.32 10.32
C ASP A 272 15.85 -13.99 9.06
N LEU A 273 15.44 -13.57 7.87
CA LEU A 273 16.06 -14.00 6.60
C LEU A 273 17.52 -13.56 6.48
N SER A 274 17.89 -12.39 6.98
CA SER A 274 19.29 -11.91 6.93
C SER A 274 20.23 -12.76 7.78
N ARG A 275 19.73 -13.37 8.86
CA ARG A 275 20.51 -14.31 9.70
C ARG A 275 20.78 -15.61 8.97
N LEU A 276 19.77 -16.14 8.27
CA LEU A 276 19.95 -17.29 7.39
C LEU A 276 20.97 -16.97 6.28
N ALA A 277 20.81 -15.80 5.65
CA ALA A 277 21.73 -15.34 4.61
C ALA A 277 23.17 -15.25 5.07
N GLU A 278 23.42 -14.73 6.28
CA GLU A 278 24.76 -14.66 6.89
C GLU A 278 25.38 -16.06 7.05
N GLU A 279 24.61 -17.05 7.52
CA GLU A 279 25.14 -18.42 7.63
C GLU A 279 25.41 -19.04 6.25
N VAL A 280 24.54 -18.83 5.26
CA VAL A 280 24.77 -19.32 3.88
C VAL A 280 26.02 -18.70 3.27
N ILE A 281 26.26 -17.40 3.48
CA ILE A 281 27.49 -16.72 3.04
C ILE A 281 28.70 -17.38 3.70
N ALA A 282 28.71 -17.53 5.01
CA ALA A 282 29.81 -18.14 5.73
C ALA A 282 30.05 -19.59 5.29
N TRP A 283 28.98 -20.40 5.20
CA TRP A 283 29.06 -21.82 4.86
C TRP A 283 29.50 -22.09 3.43
N SER A 284 29.29 -21.15 2.51
CA SER A 284 29.71 -21.27 1.11
C SER A 284 31.18 -20.89 0.87
N THR A 285 31.88 -20.33 1.88
CA THR A 285 33.30 -20.01 1.78
C THR A 285 34.18 -21.27 1.77
N PRO A 286 35.38 -21.24 1.16
CA PRO A 286 36.33 -22.36 1.22
C PRO A 286 36.71 -22.72 2.65
N GLU A 287 36.74 -21.77 3.59
CA GLU A 287 37.11 -21.94 4.98
C GLU A 287 36.08 -22.82 5.73
N PHE A 288 34.79 -22.67 5.42
CA PHE A 288 33.74 -23.52 6.01
C PHE A 288 33.42 -24.72 5.10
N GLY A 289 33.13 -24.47 3.84
CA GLY A 289 32.85 -25.51 2.85
C GLY A 289 31.66 -26.42 3.19
N TYR A 290 30.66 -25.89 3.90
CA TYR A 290 29.51 -26.70 4.34
C TYR A 290 28.45 -26.81 3.25
N VAL A 291 28.34 -25.80 2.38
CA VAL A 291 27.35 -25.75 1.29
C VAL A 291 28.02 -25.32 -0.01
N THR A 292 27.46 -25.78 -1.11
CA THR A 292 27.81 -25.32 -2.47
C THR A 292 26.57 -24.72 -3.10
N LEU A 293 26.67 -23.45 -3.50
CA LEU A 293 25.56 -22.75 -4.16
C LEU A 293 25.45 -23.22 -5.61
N ALA A 294 24.22 -23.33 -6.14
CA ALA A 294 23.99 -23.57 -7.55
C ALA A 294 24.50 -22.41 -8.42
N ASP A 295 24.94 -22.71 -9.64
CA ASP A 295 25.55 -21.70 -10.52
C ASP A 295 24.58 -20.58 -10.88
N GLU A 296 23.31 -20.89 -11.05
CA GLU A 296 22.23 -19.95 -11.38
C GLU A 296 21.95 -18.92 -10.27
N TRP A 297 22.37 -19.19 -9.03
CA TRP A 297 22.20 -18.33 -7.85
C TRP A 297 23.48 -17.66 -7.39
N SER A 298 24.51 -17.65 -8.25
CA SER A 298 25.83 -17.13 -7.94
C SER A 298 26.35 -16.30 -9.10
N THR A 299 27.27 -15.37 -8.81
CA THR A 299 28.03 -14.67 -9.83
C THR A 299 29.51 -15.03 -9.77
N GLY A 300 30.23 -14.75 -10.84
CA GLY A 300 31.67 -14.95 -10.92
C GLY A 300 32.44 -13.63 -10.91
N SER A 301 33.71 -13.73 -11.29
CA SER A 301 34.59 -12.59 -11.51
C SER A 301 35.14 -12.62 -12.92
N SER A 302 35.20 -11.46 -13.57
CA SER A 302 35.84 -11.34 -14.91
C SER A 302 37.33 -11.56 -14.89
N ILE A 303 37.99 -11.39 -13.73
CA ILE A 303 39.43 -11.49 -13.56
C ILE A 303 39.84 -12.81 -12.90
N MET A 304 38.96 -13.37 -12.04
CA MET A 304 39.25 -14.55 -11.24
C MET A 304 38.28 -15.68 -11.61
N PRO A 305 38.62 -16.57 -12.55
CA PRO A 305 37.72 -17.58 -13.10
C PRO A 305 37.20 -18.59 -12.05
N GLN A 306 37.93 -18.79 -10.97
CA GLN A 306 37.59 -19.72 -9.88
C GLN A 306 36.58 -19.13 -8.89
N LYS A 307 36.34 -17.80 -8.93
CA LYS A 307 35.54 -17.10 -7.93
C LYS A 307 34.02 -17.33 -8.17
N LYS A 308 33.32 -17.67 -7.10
CA LYS A 308 31.88 -17.83 -7.05
C LYS A 308 31.33 -17.10 -5.83
N ASN A 309 30.43 -16.14 -6.08
CA ASN A 309 29.94 -15.22 -5.05
C ASN A 309 28.53 -15.61 -4.59
N PRO A 310 28.19 -15.48 -3.30
CA PRO A 310 26.86 -15.77 -2.75
C PRO A 310 25.90 -14.56 -2.87
N ASP A 311 25.79 -13.97 -4.07
CA ASP A 311 25.14 -12.66 -4.28
C ASP A 311 23.71 -12.60 -3.78
N VAL A 312 22.92 -13.66 -3.95
CA VAL A 312 21.52 -13.67 -3.50
C VAL A 312 21.43 -13.50 -1.98
N ALA A 313 22.30 -14.21 -1.24
CA ALA A 313 22.35 -14.10 0.21
C ALA A 313 22.85 -12.70 0.65
N GLU A 314 23.84 -12.14 -0.05
CA GLU A 314 24.33 -10.79 0.24
C GLU A 314 23.26 -9.72 -0.04
N LEU A 315 22.52 -9.84 -1.14
CA LEU A 315 21.42 -8.93 -1.48
C LEU A 315 20.27 -9.03 -0.47
N MET A 316 19.91 -10.23 -0.01
CA MET A 316 18.91 -10.44 1.05
C MET A 316 19.33 -9.70 2.33
N ARG A 317 20.57 -9.91 2.79
CA ARG A 317 21.13 -9.20 3.94
C ARG A 317 21.14 -7.68 3.74
N GLY A 318 21.55 -7.20 2.57
CA GLY A 318 21.63 -5.78 2.25
C GLY A 318 20.27 -5.08 2.19
N LYS A 319 19.26 -5.72 1.56
CA LYS A 319 17.90 -5.17 1.44
C LYS A 319 17.17 -5.01 2.79
N THR A 320 17.53 -5.81 3.79
CA THR A 320 17.02 -5.69 5.16
C THR A 320 17.20 -4.28 5.73
N GLY A 321 18.34 -3.64 5.46
CA GLY A 321 18.60 -2.26 5.90
C GLY A 321 17.60 -1.24 5.33
N ARG A 322 17.15 -1.42 4.08
CA ARG A 322 16.12 -0.56 3.46
C ARG A 322 14.80 -0.68 4.20
N LEU A 323 14.34 -1.90 4.49
CA LEU A 323 13.07 -2.12 5.20
C LEU A 323 13.08 -1.53 6.61
N ILE A 324 14.20 -1.64 7.34
CA ILE A 324 14.37 -0.99 8.64
C ILE A 324 14.31 0.54 8.49
N GLY A 325 14.95 1.08 7.46
CA GLY A 325 14.93 2.52 7.16
C GLY A 325 13.51 3.02 6.85
N ASN A 326 12.76 2.27 6.03
CA ASN A 326 11.37 2.58 5.69
C ASN A 326 10.46 2.60 6.93
N LEU A 327 10.56 1.60 7.80
CA LEU A 327 9.85 1.57 9.08
C LEU A 327 10.16 2.80 9.94
N THR A 328 11.45 3.15 10.05
CA THR A 328 11.90 4.28 10.84
C THR A 328 11.35 5.61 10.29
N GLY A 329 11.42 5.80 8.97
CA GLY A 329 10.89 6.97 8.28
C GLY A 329 9.36 7.10 8.48
N LEU A 330 8.63 6.00 8.33
CA LEU A 330 7.18 5.98 8.53
C LEU A 330 6.79 6.35 9.96
N LEU A 331 7.45 5.79 10.97
CA LEU A 331 7.21 6.14 12.38
C LEU A 331 7.50 7.61 12.66
N ALA A 332 8.55 8.17 12.05
CA ALA A 332 8.87 9.59 12.18
C ALA A 332 7.80 10.48 11.53
N THR A 333 7.24 10.08 10.39
CA THR A 333 6.12 10.77 9.73
C THR A 333 4.86 10.75 10.58
N LEU A 334 4.51 9.61 11.16
CA LEU A 334 3.28 9.46 11.96
C LEU A 334 3.35 10.14 13.33
N LYS A 335 4.56 10.34 13.87
CA LYS A 335 4.74 10.96 15.18
C LYS A 335 4.14 12.38 15.21
N ALA A 336 3.28 12.63 16.23
CA ALA A 336 2.64 13.94 16.47
C ALA A 336 1.70 14.42 15.34
N GLN A 337 1.26 13.55 14.45
CA GLN A 337 0.19 13.86 13.50
C GLN A 337 -1.11 14.17 14.28
N PRO A 338 -1.83 15.24 13.96
CA PRO A 338 -3.18 15.45 14.50
C PRO A 338 -4.13 14.39 13.94
N LEU A 339 -5.27 14.19 14.62
CA LEU A 339 -6.32 13.29 14.14
C LEU A 339 -6.93 13.76 12.81
N ALA A 340 -7.71 12.90 12.20
CA ALA A 340 -8.24 13.02 10.84
C ALA A 340 -7.13 12.98 9.78
N TYR A 341 -7.23 13.75 8.71
CA TYR A 341 -6.28 13.67 7.61
C TYR A 341 -5.47 14.95 7.46
N ASN A 342 -4.16 14.79 7.37
CA ASN A 342 -3.23 15.82 6.93
C ASN A 342 -2.40 15.26 5.77
N ARG A 343 -1.89 16.14 4.91
CA ARG A 343 -1.19 15.71 3.68
C ARG A 343 0.10 14.92 3.93
N ASP A 344 0.67 15.02 5.12
CA ASP A 344 1.77 14.17 5.61
C ASP A 344 1.45 12.67 5.44
N LEU A 345 0.18 12.26 5.55
CA LEU A 345 -0.25 10.88 5.35
C LEU A 345 -0.16 10.40 3.90
N GLN A 346 0.24 11.25 2.96
CA GLN A 346 0.60 10.81 1.62
C GLN A 346 1.90 10.01 1.61
N GLU A 347 2.78 10.25 2.58
CA GLU A 347 4.06 9.54 2.77
C GLU A 347 3.91 8.15 3.41
N ASP A 348 2.67 7.67 3.63
CA ASP A 348 2.40 6.38 4.28
C ASP A 348 2.60 5.16 3.36
N LYS A 349 2.49 5.35 2.04
CA LYS A 349 2.41 4.25 1.07
C LYS A 349 3.77 3.79 0.56
N GLU A 350 4.61 4.70 0.07
CA GLU A 350 5.91 4.35 -0.52
C GLU A 350 6.79 3.49 0.41
N PRO A 351 6.86 3.77 1.73
CA PRO A 351 7.63 2.93 2.64
C PRO A 351 7.11 1.50 2.79
N VAL A 352 5.82 1.27 2.45
CA VAL A 352 5.15 -0.02 2.60
C VAL A 352 5.12 -0.79 1.29
N PHE A 353 4.91 -0.10 0.15
CA PHE A 353 4.94 -0.69 -1.20
C PHE A 353 6.34 -1.13 -1.59
#